data_5e7bfa90f23463f887167b5ffc6c49e7
#
_entry.id   5e7bfa90f23463f887167b5ffc6c49e7
#
_cell.length_a   1.000
_cell.length_b   1.000
_cell.length_c   1.000
_cell.angle_alpha   90.00
_cell.angle_beta   90.00
_cell.angle_gamma   90.00
#
_symmetry.space_group_name_H-M   'P 1'
#
loop_
_entity.id
_entity.type
_entity.pdbx_description
1 polymer ?
#
loop_
_entity_poly.entity_id
_entity_poly.type
_entity_poly.pdbx_seq_one_letter_code
_entity_poly.pdbx_strand_id
1 'polypeptide(L)'
;MKAYGYLYISSLVALLIGERLFSGSTELRYLFSIGSVILIAGAIYVALQNKKSASEHQHKAYGYPVIILTLSSVGHLIYGLSTESGLNLFSQEPEATHKLKVIFQCLAVLVWTCTAPPLIALAKLHSSSPRHLQNGPAKQVMLQWLGAAFAFASIAPLNYVAQAENIRWDLGYFKTATLGTSTLSLAQNLDEPIQVYLFYPSSSEVRQELRGYFKQLENTSLEISYLDHALEPELSKELKVRDNGYIAFVRGSGDNQQVERLKIPIDFSGAKRKLKKLDGEVRERLLKMAKGPRVVYLTTGHGEFHWKSDKDRSKEEQINDLKKVLKSFNYSVKELSLANGLGNQVPADAGMVMVLGPQTDFLPTELDSLRNYRNSGGSLLVALEPAGSTPTSLLEDLKLSYDANRYLLHSRVYIPRKNATVDQRNLATNKFSTHASVTTLSVNNKELPVIFPEVGALRLETGTKAKATIRSLEETFLDSDGNLKKSQGEESKVWELSVAIEEDIISSSSEDTNVDDSLSPEQAQTEENEKETEKEDETPVKSRTLVFADATWLSDILLLQNKGNGQAFVDAVAWLMDEPDAGGSIEDESDIKVQHTKEGQGWIFALSSLLIPLMIIIFGIVRVRLRKKEN
;
A
#
# COMPACT_ATOMS: atom_id res chain seq x y z
N MET A 1 -9.19 54.50 17.66
CA MET A 1 -10.02 53.48 18.33
C MET A 1 -10.74 54.13 19.50
N LYS A 2 -12.02 53.80 19.77
CA LYS A 2 -12.75 54.34 20.94
C LYS A 2 -12.16 53.86 22.26
N ALA A 3 -12.29 54.65 23.35
CA ALA A 3 -11.69 54.36 24.66
C ALA A 3 -12.00 52.95 25.21
N TYR A 4 -13.22 52.45 25.03
CA TYR A 4 -13.56 51.11 25.49
C TYR A 4 -12.73 49.99 24.83
N GLY A 5 -12.26 50.19 23.58
CA GLY A 5 -11.40 49.22 22.90
C GLY A 5 -9.96 49.24 23.47
N TYR A 6 -9.44 50.39 23.84
CA TYR A 6 -8.12 50.46 24.51
C TYR A 6 -8.19 49.83 25.90
N LEU A 7 -9.21 50.14 26.69
CA LEU A 7 -9.41 49.57 28.01
C LEU A 7 -9.53 48.03 27.97
N TYR A 8 -10.23 47.50 26.95
CA TYR A 8 -10.33 46.07 26.75
C TYR A 8 -9.00 45.42 26.41
N ILE A 9 -8.24 45.97 25.46
CA ILE A 9 -6.90 45.47 25.13
C ILE A 9 -5.98 45.52 26.36
N SER A 10 -6.01 46.62 27.10
CA SER A 10 -5.21 46.75 28.33
C SER A 10 -5.62 45.75 29.40
N SER A 11 -6.90 45.37 29.48
CA SER A 11 -7.37 44.30 30.36
C SER A 11 -6.74 42.96 30.02
N LEU A 12 -6.75 42.53 28.74
CA LEU A 12 -6.13 41.30 28.29
C LEU A 12 -4.60 41.31 28.47
N VAL A 13 -3.94 42.44 28.18
CA VAL A 13 -2.50 42.63 28.37
C VAL A 13 -2.12 42.55 29.86
N ALA A 14 -2.89 43.18 30.75
CA ALA A 14 -2.66 43.10 32.19
C ALA A 14 -2.72 41.66 32.68
N LEU A 15 -3.72 40.89 32.22
CA LEU A 15 -3.86 39.47 32.57
C LEU A 15 -2.68 38.63 32.06
N LEU A 16 -2.24 38.85 30.82
CA LEU A 16 -1.08 38.18 30.23
C LEU A 16 0.23 38.52 31.00
N ILE A 17 0.42 39.78 31.38
CA ILE A 17 1.58 40.19 32.19
C ILE A 17 1.57 39.49 33.56
N GLY A 18 0.44 39.47 34.25
CA GLY A 18 0.29 38.80 35.54
C GLY A 18 0.64 37.31 35.48
N GLU A 19 0.14 36.63 34.47
CA GLU A 19 0.33 35.17 34.32
C GLU A 19 1.71 34.78 33.78
N ARG A 20 2.30 35.62 32.92
CA ARG A 20 3.55 35.23 32.24
C ARG A 20 4.80 35.77 32.90
N LEU A 21 4.76 37.03 33.34
CA LEU A 21 5.91 37.70 33.94
C LEU A 21 5.97 37.54 35.46
N PHE A 22 4.81 37.43 36.12
CA PHE A 22 4.73 37.37 37.60
C PHE A 22 4.16 36.04 38.11
N SER A 23 4.33 34.95 37.32
CA SER A 23 3.87 33.61 37.71
C SER A 23 4.46 33.11 39.01
N GLY A 24 5.67 33.56 39.39
CA GLY A 24 6.34 33.20 40.64
C GLY A 24 5.95 34.05 41.88
N SER A 25 5.15 35.14 41.69
CA SER A 25 4.71 36.01 42.78
C SER A 25 3.18 36.07 42.85
N THR A 26 2.61 35.44 43.87
CA THR A 26 1.16 35.37 44.07
C THR A 26 0.52 36.74 44.23
N GLU A 27 1.15 37.66 44.94
CA GLU A 27 0.62 39.00 45.19
C GLU A 27 0.54 39.84 43.91
N LEU A 28 1.62 39.88 43.10
CA LEU A 28 1.65 40.62 41.86
C LEU A 28 0.68 40.03 40.84
N ARG A 29 0.59 38.72 40.77
CA ARG A 29 -0.37 38.03 39.93
C ARG A 29 -1.80 38.39 40.24
N TYR A 30 -2.20 38.40 41.53
CA TYR A 30 -3.52 38.87 41.94
C TYR A 30 -3.77 40.35 41.61
N LEU A 31 -2.76 41.20 41.83
CA LEU A 31 -2.86 42.64 41.47
C LEU A 31 -3.20 42.87 40.00
N PHE A 32 -2.48 42.18 39.08
CA PHE A 32 -2.74 42.26 37.67
C PHE A 32 -4.08 41.64 37.24
N SER A 33 -4.48 40.55 37.88
CA SER A 33 -5.79 39.90 37.63
C SER A 33 -6.94 40.78 38.06
N ILE A 34 -6.87 41.40 39.24
CA ILE A 34 -7.87 42.38 39.73
C ILE A 34 -7.86 43.63 38.82
N GLY A 35 -6.70 44.10 38.47
CA GLY A 35 -6.54 45.21 37.52
C GLY A 35 -7.19 44.93 36.18
N SER A 36 -7.06 43.74 35.67
CA SER A 36 -7.72 43.32 34.43
C SER A 36 -9.25 43.34 34.54
N VAL A 37 -9.82 42.88 35.65
CA VAL A 37 -11.27 42.95 35.92
C VAL A 37 -11.76 44.39 36.01
N ILE A 38 -11.02 45.27 36.67
CA ILE A 38 -11.35 46.69 36.74
C ILE A 38 -11.34 47.33 35.34
N LEU A 39 -10.36 47.01 34.51
CA LEU A 39 -10.23 47.55 33.17
C LEU A 39 -11.39 47.09 32.25
N ILE A 40 -11.81 45.81 32.33
CA ILE A 40 -12.95 45.36 31.52
C ILE A 40 -14.26 45.97 32.03
N ALA A 41 -14.44 46.14 33.32
CA ALA A 41 -15.59 46.84 33.91
C ALA A 41 -15.62 48.30 33.45
N GLY A 42 -14.47 48.97 33.44
CA GLY A 42 -14.31 50.31 32.87
C GLY A 42 -14.64 50.39 31.36
N ALA A 43 -14.25 49.35 30.59
CA ALA A 43 -14.60 49.26 29.18
C ALA A 43 -16.12 49.16 28.96
N ILE A 44 -16.78 48.31 29.77
CA ILE A 44 -18.24 48.15 29.74
C ILE A 44 -18.92 49.47 30.11
N TYR A 45 -18.48 50.13 31.15
CA TYR A 45 -19.01 51.42 31.58
C TYR A 45 -18.92 52.49 30.46
N VAL A 46 -17.75 52.65 29.84
CA VAL A 46 -17.54 53.57 28.72
C VAL A 46 -18.40 53.18 27.52
N ALA A 47 -18.57 51.91 27.20
CA ALA A 47 -19.43 51.45 26.12
C ALA A 47 -20.92 51.80 26.40
N LEU A 48 -21.39 51.63 27.65
CA LEU A 48 -22.73 52.00 28.09
C LEU A 48 -22.96 53.52 28.02
N GLN A 49 -22.00 54.33 28.42
CA GLN A 49 -22.06 55.79 28.31
C GLN A 49 -22.18 56.23 26.84
N ASN A 50 -21.37 55.62 25.96
CA ASN A 50 -21.43 55.90 24.53
C ASN A 50 -22.79 55.49 23.94
N LYS A 51 -23.41 54.39 24.40
CA LYS A 51 -24.74 53.97 23.99
C LYS A 51 -25.82 54.95 24.48
N LYS A 52 -25.75 55.43 25.72
CA LYS A 52 -26.71 56.42 26.28
C LYS A 52 -26.64 57.77 25.58
N SER A 53 -25.47 58.19 25.16
CA SER A 53 -25.22 59.47 24.45
C SER A 53 -25.48 59.38 22.95
N ALA A 54 -25.81 58.22 22.40
CA ALA A 54 -26.05 57.97 20.99
C ALA A 54 -27.46 58.42 20.58
N SER A 55 -27.61 58.94 19.35
CA SER A 55 -28.93 59.23 18.77
C SER A 55 -29.73 57.95 18.57
N GLU A 56 -31.05 58.06 18.45
CA GLU A 56 -31.95 56.92 18.31
C GLU A 56 -31.56 56.00 17.17
N HIS A 57 -31.14 56.54 16.03
CA HIS A 57 -30.67 55.77 14.88
C HIS A 57 -29.35 55.03 15.14
N GLN A 58 -28.50 55.52 16.05
CA GLN A 58 -27.21 54.94 16.38
C GLN A 58 -27.25 54.01 17.60
N HIS A 59 -28.33 54.01 18.36
CA HIS A 59 -28.42 53.31 19.63
C HIS A 59 -28.16 51.78 19.50
N LYS A 60 -28.67 51.19 18.42
CA LYS A 60 -28.39 49.74 18.11
C LYS A 60 -26.92 49.50 17.77
N ALA A 61 -26.29 50.35 16.98
CA ALA A 61 -24.88 50.21 16.59
C ALA A 61 -23.94 50.30 17.81
N TYR A 62 -24.20 51.19 18.77
CA TYR A 62 -23.48 51.27 20.04
C TYR A 62 -23.87 50.20 21.05
N GLY A 63 -24.89 49.41 20.80
CA GLY A 63 -25.27 48.27 21.61
C GLY A 63 -24.36 47.06 21.40
N TYR A 64 -23.81 46.85 20.18
CA TYR A 64 -22.96 45.69 19.88
C TYR A 64 -21.70 45.60 20.72
N PRO A 65 -20.90 46.65 20.94
CA PRO A 65 -19.75 46.61 21.85
C PRO A 65 -20.13 46.22 23.29
N VAL A 66 -21.27 46.64 23.78
CA VAL A 66 -21.74 46.28 25.13
C VAL A 66 -21.97 44.77 25.22
N ILE A 67 -22.69 44.21 24.23
CA ILE A 67 -22.94 42.76 24.17
C ILE A 67 -21.65 41.95 24.11
N ILE A 68 -20.70 42.37 23.26
CA ILE A 68 -19.42 41.66 23.11
C ILE A 68 -18.56 41.78 24.37
N LEU A 69 -18.53 42.94 25.03
CA LEU A 69 -17.79 43.15 26.28
C LEU A 69 -18.40 42.32 27.43
N THR A 70 -19.72 42.25 27.54
CA THR A 70 -20.37 41.37 28.54
C THR A 70 -20.09 39.89 28.27
N LEU A 71 -20.08 39.46 27.00
CA LEU A 71 -19.68 38.10 26.65
C LEU A 71 -18.19 37.84 26.97
N SER A 72 -17.31 38.84 26.71
CA SER A 72 -15.88 38.72 27.02
C SER A 72 -15.61 38.69 28.54
N SER A 73 -16.44 39.34 29.35
CA SER A 73 -16.31 39.28 30.82
C SER A 73 -16.60 37.86 31.35
N VAL A 74 -17.42 37.06 30.65
CA VAL A 74 -17.59 35.65 30.98
C VAL A 74 -16.25 34.90 30.86
N GLY A 75 -15.43 35.22 29.86
CA GLY A 75 -14.07 34.69 29.76
C GLY A 75 -13.19 35.00 30.98
N HIS A 76 -13.31 36.20 31.54
CA HIS A 76 -12.59 36.57 32.79
C HIS A 76 -13.11 35.79 34.01
N LEU A 77 -14.44 35.53 34.07
CA LEU A 77 -15.01 34.71 35.12
C LEU A 77 -14.53 33.23 35.01
N ILE A 78 -14.58 32.64 33.82
CA ILE A 78 -14.09 31.30 33.55
C ILE A 78 -12.60 31.19 33.92
N TYR A 79 -11.83 32.21 33.56
CA TYR A 79 -10.42 32.28 33.94
C TYR A 79 -10.25 32.33 35.46
N GLY A 80 -11.06 33.15 36.18
CA GLY A 80 -11.09 33.17 37.64
C GLY A 80 -11.34 31.83 38.29
N LEU A 81 -12.20 31.00 37.69
CA LEU A 81 -12.44 29.62 38.12
C LEU A 81 -11.22 28.70 37.91
N SER A 82 -10.29 29.04 37.03
CA SER A 82 -9.04 28.30 36.83
C SER A 82 -7.97 28.58 37.90
N THR A 83 -8.20 29.54 38.81
CA THR A 83 -7.31 29.85 39.92
C THR A 83 -7.45 28.79 41.04
N GLU A 84 -6.48 28.68 41.92
CA GLU A 84 -6.50 27.72 43.03
C GLU A 84 -7.77 27.88 43.90
N SER A 85 -8.17 29.12 44.18
CA SER A 85 -9.39 29.39 44.96
C SER A 85 -10.67 28.96 44.21
N GLY A 86 -10.70 29.11 42.86
CA GLY A 86 -11.82 28.67 42.05
C GLY A 86 -11.88 27.16 41.88
N LEU A 87 -10.75 26.49 41.69
CA LEU A 87 -10.68 25.05 41.54
C LEU A 87 -11.08 24.29 42.77
N ASN A 88 -10.75 24.80 43.95
CA ASN A 88 -11.13 24.21 45.24
C ASN A 88 -12.65 24.15 45.47
N LEU A 89 -13.45 24.89 44.66
CA LEU A 89 -14.92 24.80 44.66
C LEU A 89 -15.42 23.52 43.98
N PHE A 90 -14.64 22.90 43.12
CA PHE A 90 -15.05 21.76 42.26
C PHE A 90 -14.43 20.42 42.67
N SER A 91 -13.14 20.41 43.03
CA SER A 91 -12.43 19.19 43.42
C SER A 91 -11.22 19.49 44.29
N GLN A 92 -10.86 18.56 45.18
CA GLN A 92 -9.64 18.58 45.98
C GLN A 92 -8.61 17.54 45.50
N GLU A 93 -8.96 16.71 44.51
CA GLU A 93 -8.04 15.71 43.96
C GLU A 93 -7.03 16.38 43.03
N PRO A 94 -5.70 16.16 43.20
CA PRO A 94 -4.66 16.84 42.39
C PRO A 94 -4.78 16.62 40.87
N GLU A 95 -5.14 15.40 40.47
CA GLU A 95 -5.27 15.07 39.03
C GLU A 95 -6.50 15.72 38.41
N ALA A 96 -7.63 15.72 39.13
CA ALA A 96 -8.86 16.36 38.69
C ALA A 96 -8.73 17.88 38.63
N THR A 97 -8.08 18.50 39.60
CA THR A 97 -7.82 19.96 39.61
C THR A 97 -6.92 20.40 38.47
N HIS A 98 -5.90 19.61 38.13
CA HIS A 98 -5.05 19.92 36.95
C HIS A 98 -5.84 19.87 35.63
N LYS A 99 -6.66 18.84 35.42
CA LYS A 99 -7.52 18.73 34.22
C LYS A 99 -8.51 19.90 34.13
N LEU A 100 -9.19 20.23 35.22
CA LEU A 100 -10.15 21.34 35.28
C LEU A 100 -9.48 22.70 35.01
N LYS A 101 -8.28 22.93 35.55
CA LYS A 101 -7.49 24.13 35.29
C LYS A 101 -7.25 24.34 33.82
N VAL A 102 -6.76 23.30 33.12
CA VAL A 102 -6.50 23.36 31.68
C VAL A 102 -7.79 23.63 30.89
N ILE A 103 -8.89 22.94 31.24
CA ILE A 103 -10.18 23.12 30.57
C ILE A 103 -10.66 24.57 30.71
N PHE A 104 -10.69 25.14 31.93
CA PHE A 104 -11.14 26.52 32.15
C PHE A 104 -10.23 27.55 31.47
N GLN A 105 -8.92 27.34 31.46
CA GLN A 105 -7.99 28.22 30.72
C GLN A 105 -8.24 28.17 29.22
N CYS A 106 -8.41 26.99 28.62
CA CYS A 106 -8.72 26.84 27.20
C CYS A 106 -10.06 27.50 26.84
N LEU A 107 -11.10 27.33 27.66
CA LEU A 107 -12.41 27.96 27.45
C LEU A 107 -12.32 29.50 27.54
N ALA A 108 -11.58 30.03 28.49
CA ALA A 108 -11.40 31.48 28.62
C ALA A 108 -10.68 32.07 27.39
N VAL A 109 -9.61 31.43 26.93
CA VAL A 109 -8.88 31.82 25.72
C VAL A 109 -9.79 31.75 24.48
N LEU A 110 -10.62 30.73 24.37
CA LEU A 110 -11.58 30.58 23.28
C LEU A 110 -12.57 31.76 23.24
N VAL A 111 -13.15 32.13 24.41
CA VAL A 111 -14.06 33.29 24.51
C VAL A 111 -13.37 34.55 24.11
N TRP A 112 -12.15 34.81 24.55
CA TRP A 112 -11.42 36.03 24.18
C TRP A 112 -11.02 36.05 22.69
N THR A 113 -10.64 34.89 22.13
CA THR A 113 -10.34 34.79 20.69
C THR A 113 -11.56 35.10 19.84
N CYS A 114 -12.77 34.67 20.26
CA CYS A 114 -14.01 34.96 19.56
C CYS A 114 -14.48 36.43 19.75
N THR A 115 -14.19 37.08 20.88
CA THR A 115 -14.74 38.40 21.22
C THR A 115 -13.80 39.56 20.89
N ALA A 116 -12.48 39.37 20.92
CA ALA A 116 -11.51 40.44 20.70
C ALA A 116 -11.53 41.02 19.27
N PRO A 117 -11.48 40.25 18.18
CA PRO A 117 -11.44 40.82 16.83
C PRO A 117 -12.68 41.64 16.49
N PRO A 118 -13.92 41.18 16.73
CA PRO A 118 -15.08 42.02 16.43
C PRO A 118 -15.17 43.27 17.30
N LEU A 119 -14.74 43.21 18.58
CA LEU A 119 -14.73 44.38 19.45
C LEU A 119 -13.73 45.45 18.98
N ILE A 120 -12.51 45.03 18.60
CA ILE A 120 -11.48 45.93 18.09
C ILE A 120 -11.95 46.58 16.77
N ALA A 121 -12.54 45.80 15.89
CA ALA A 121 -13.08 46.29 14.61
C ALA A 121 -14.20 47.31 14.82
N LEU A 122 -15.13 47.05 15.74
CA LEU A 122 -16.18 47.98 16.11
C LEU A 122 -15.61 49.27 16.77
N ALA A 123 -14.61 49.13 17.66
CA ALA A 123 -13.98 50.29 18.29
C ALA A 123 -13.24 51.18 17.26
N LYS A 124 -12.69 50.60 16.23
CA LYS A 124 -12.09 51.29 15.10
C LYS A 124 -13.17 51.96 14.24
N LEU A 125 -14.23 51.25 13.87
CA LEU A 125 -15.35 51.79 13.10
C LEU A 125 -16.00 53.00 13.81
N HIS A 126 -16.29 52.87 15.11
CA HIS A 126 -16.88 53.92 15.93
C HIS A 126 -15.98 55.16 16.08
N SER A 127 -14.67 55.02 15.90
CA SER A 127 -13.75 56.17 15.91
C SER A 127 -13.63 56.88 14.56
N SER A 128 -13.76 56.11 13.45
CA SER A 128 -13.57 56.65 12.10
C SER A 128 -14.78 57.37 11.53
N SER A 129 -16.01 56.98 11.95
CA SER A 129 -17.26 57.54 11.40
C SER A 129 -18.32 57.82 12.47
N PRO A 130 -18.06 58.69 13.45
CA PRO A 130 -18.96 58.86 14.60
C PRO A 130 -20.31 59.51 14.25
N ARG A 131 -20.40 60.36 13.18
CA ARG A 131 -21.63 61.09 12.81
C ARG A 131 -22.56 60.33 11.86
N HIS A 132 -22.07 59.38 11.09
CA HIS A 132 -22.83 58.63 10.08
C HIS A 132 -22.95 57.15 10.39
N LEU A 133 -22.71 56.74 11.62
CA LEU A 133 -22.77 55.34 12.00
C LEU A 133 -24.21 54.82 12.01
N GLN A 134 -24.54 53.99 11.04
CA GLN A 134 -25.82 53.29 10.95
C GLN A 134 -25.70 51.87 11.49
N ASN A 135 -26.85 51.29 11.83
CA ASN A 135 -26.89 49.90 12.34
C ASN A 135 -26.36 48.88 11.33
N GLY A 136 -26.64 49.05 10.03
CA GLY A 136 -26.23 48.11 8.98
C GLY A 136 -24.73 47.86 8.92
N PRO A 137 -23.89 48.89 8.72
CA PRO A 137 -22.44 48.75 8.71
C PRO A 137 -21.84 48.18 10.01
N ALA A 138 -22.38 48.60 11.18
CA ALA A 138 -21.89 48.09 12.46
C ALA A 138 -22.19 46.59 12.63
N LYS A 139 -23.42 46.17 12.28
CA LYS A 139 -23.80 44.73 12.28
C LYS A 139 -22.94 43.94 11.31
N GLN A 140 -22.72 44.42 10.10
CA GLN A 140 -21.93 43.74 9.10
C GLN A 140 -20.47 43.53 9.54
N VAL A 141 -19.83 44.58 10.07
CA VAL A 141 -18.46 44.51 10.62
C VAL A 141 -18.41 43.50 11.77
N MET A 142 -19.34 43.58 12.70
CA MET A 142 -19.44 42.61 13.81
C MET A 142 -19.51 41.18 13.31
N LEU A 143 -20.43 40.87 12.39
CA LEU A 143 -20.63 39.49 11.88
C LEU A 143 -19.42 39.00 11.07
N GLN A 144 -18.80 39.85 10.25
CA GLN A 144 -17.62 39.48 9.48
C GLN A 144 -16.43 39.12 10.38
N TRP A 145 -16.17 39.95 11.40
CA TRP A 145 -15.07 39.68 12.33
C TRP A 145 -15.38 38.57 13.34
N LEU A 146 -16.66 38.38 13.70
CA LEU A 146 -17.08 37.25 14.51
C LEU A 146 -16.90 35.93 13.73
N GLY A 147 -17.28 35.90 12.46
CA GLY A 147 -17.07 34.72 11.59
C GLY A 147 -15.58 34.39 11.40
N ALA A 148 -14.74 35.42 11.18
CA ALA A 148 -13.30 35.22 11.08
C ALA A 148 -12.68 34.74 12.40
N ALA A 149 -13.12 35.29 13.52
CA ALA A 149 -12.66 34.87 14.85
C ALA A 149 -13.05 33.43 15.16
N PHE A 150 -14.28 33.03 14.81
CA PHE A 150 -14.78 31.65 14.98
C PHE A 150 -14.01 30.67 14.10
N ALA A 151 -13.76 31.02 12.83
CA ALA A 151 -12.95 30.20 11.94
C ALA A 151 -11.52 30.00 12.48
N PHE A 152 -10.90 31.07 13.01
CA PHE A 152 -9.58 30.98 13.63
C PHE A 152 -9.62 30.13 14.91
N ALA A 153 -10.61 30.31 15.78
CA ALA A 153 -10.76 29.55 17.01
C ALA A 153 -11.02 28.04 16.76
N SER A 154 -11.61 27.67 15.61
CA SER A 154 -11.85 26.27 15.25
C SER A 154 -10.59 25.53 14.77
N ILE A 155 -9.50 26.22 14.43
CA ILE A 155 -8.26 25.59 13.94
C ILE A 155 -7.66 24.64 15.00
N ALA A 156 -7.60 25.07 16.26
CA ALA A 156 -7.00 24.26 17.32
C ALA A 156 -7.79 22.98 17.64
N PRO A 157 -9.14 23.02 17.85
CA PRO A 157 -9.93 21.81 18.03
C PRO A 157 -9.92 20.89 16.80
N LEU A 158 -9.99 21.45 15.58
CA LEU A 158 -9.91 20.64 14.36
C LEU A 158 -8.57 19.94 14.23
N ASN A 159 -7.47 20.63 14.52
CA ASN A 159 -6.14 20.03 14.52
C ASN A 159 -6.00 18.96 15.59
N TYR A 160 -6.57 19.19 16.78
CA TYR A 160 -6.58 18.17 17.84
C TYR A 160 -7.35 16.90 17.42
N VAL A 161 -8.54 17.05 16.85
CA VAL A 161 -9.32 15.91 16.34
C VAL A 161 -8.59 15.21 15.21
N ALA A 162 -8.04 15.95 14.25
CA ALA A 162 -7.27 15.39 13.15
C ALA A 162 -6.05 14.59 13.64
N GLN A 163 -5.40 15.06 14.71
CA GLN A 163 -4.27 14.37 15.32
C GLN A 163 -4.71 13.15 16.15
N ALA A 164 -5.79 13.26 16.92
CA ALA A 164 -6.32 12.18 17.74
C ALA A 164 -6.84 11.01 16.88
N GLU A 165 -7.54 11.30 15.79
CA GLU A 165 -8.05 10.33 14.82
C GLU A 165 -7.00 9.92 13.77
N ASN A 166 -5.79 10.46 13.88
CA ASN A 166 -4.69 10.23 12.93
C ASN A 166 -5.12 10.43 11.45
N ILE A 167 -6.01 11.41 11.21
CA ILE A 167 -6.46 11.76 9.86
C ILE A 167 -5.28 12.39 9.13
N ARG A 168 -4.61 11.60 8.32
CA ARG A 168 -3.51 12.05 7.45
C ARG A 168 -3.97 11.95 6.01
N TRP A 169 -3.97 13.06 5.33
CA TRP A 169 -4.07 13.08 3.88
C TRP A 169 -2.65 13.07 3.33
N ASP A 170 -2.21 11.92 2.90
CA ASP A 170 -0.93 11.80 2.21
C ASP A 170 -1.09 12.40 0.82
N LEU A 171 -0.65 13.64 0.67
CA LEU A 171 -0.57 14.35 -0.61
C LEU A 171 0.77 14.09 -1.30
N GLY A 172 1.62 13.26 -0.73
CA GLY A 172 2.87 12.84 -1.33
C GLY A 172 2.61 11.95 -2.55
N TYR A 173 3.33 12.19 -3.63
CA TYR A 173 3.30 11.33 -4.82
C TYR A 173 3.77 9.90 -4.50
N PHE A 174 4.55 9.74 -3.45
CA PHE A 174 5.04 8.44 -2.95
C PHE A 174 4.44 8.17 -1.57
N LYS A 175 3.52 7.23 -1.51
CA LYS A 175 3.03 6.70 -0.23
C LYS A 175 4.14 5.88 0.42
N THR A 176 4.46 6.15 1.68
CA THR A 176 5.35 5.30 2.48
C THR A 176 4.51 4.22 3.15
N ALA A 177 4.88 2.96 2.97
CA ALA A 177 4.26 1.81 3.65
C ALA A 177 2.74 1.62 3.37
N THR A 178 2.34 1.45 2.11
CA THR A 178 0.99 0.99 1.75
C THR A 178 0.89 -0.53 1.87
N LEU A 179 -0.27 -1.00 2.34
CA LEU A 179 -0.56 -2.43 2.45
C LEU A 179 -1.00 -2.98 1.08
N GLY A 180 -0.31 -4.02 0.60
CA GLY A 180 -0.66 -4.75 -0.62
C GLY A 180 -1.82 -5.71 -0.38
N THR A 181 -2.65 -5.92 -1.41
CA THR A 181 -3.78 -6.85 -1.35
C THR A 181 -3.33 -8.29 -1.07
N SER A 182 -2.19 -8.70 -1.59
CA SER A 182 -1.64 -10.05 -1.35
C SER A 182 -1.16 -10.26 0.10
N THR A 183 -0.61 -9.22 0.75
CA THR A 183 -0.23 -9.29 2.16
C THR A 183 -1.46 -9.36 3.06
N LEU A 184 -2.52 -8.61 2.71
CA LEU A 184 -3.79 -8.64 3.44
C LEU A 184 -4.44 -10.02 3.34
N SER A 185 -4.57 -10.58 2.12
CA SER A 185 -5.14 -11.92 1.91
C SER A 185 -4.36 -12.98 2.65
N LEU A 186 -3.01 -12.92 2.60
CA LEU A 186 -2.16 -13.85 3.33
C LEU A 186 -2.39 -13.76 4.84
N ALA A 187 -2.45 -12.54 5.39
CA ALA A 187 -2.66 -12.34 6.83
C ALA A 187 -4.07 -12.78 7.30
N GLN A 188 -5.08 -12.76 6.42
CA GLN A 188 -6.43 -13.24 6.71
C GLN A 188 -6.55 -14.76 6.69
N ASN A 189 -5.76 -15.45 5.84
CA ASN A 189 -5.83 -16.89 5.60
C ASN A 189 -4.71 -17.67 6.32
N LEU A 190 -4.15 -17.13 7.40
CA LEU A 190 -3.18 -17.87 8.22
C LEU A 190 -3.90 -18.94 9.06
N ASP A 191 -3.38 -20.15 9.05
CA ASP A 191 -3.92 -21.30 9.82
C ASP A 191 -3.77 -21.10 11.33
N GLU A 192 -2.72 -20.37 11.77
CA GLU A 192 -2.44 -20.07 13.16
C GLU A 192 -2.12 -18.58 13.35
N PRO A 193 -2.50 -17.98 14.48
CA PRO A 193 -2.18 -16.58 14.74
C PRO A 193 -0.67 -16.35 14.85
N ILE A 194 -0.20 -15.25 14.28
CA ILE A 194 1.20 -14.80 14.36
C ILE A 194 1.26 -13.56 15.24
N GLN A 195 2.09 -13.60 16.29
CA GLN A 195 2.36 -12.46 17.13
C GLN A 195 3.42 -11.55 16.49
N VAL A 196 3.12 -10.26 16.40
CA VAL A 196 4.00 -9.26 15.78
C VAL A 196 4.41 -8.24 16.83
N TYR A 197 5.68 -8.28 17.25
CA TYR A 197 6.25 -7.38 18.24
C TYR A 197 7.07 -6.29 17.56
N LEU A 198 6.66 -5.03 17.72
CA LEU A 198 7.35 -3.87 17.18
C LEU A 198 8.16 -3.19 18.30
N PHE A 199 9.48 -3.37 18.29
CA PHE A 199 10.38 -2.78 19.28
C PHE A 199 10.78 -1.35 18.87
N TYR A 200 9.94 -0.38 19.24
CA TYR A 200 10.12 1.04 18.95
C TYR A 200 9.64 1.89 20.11
N PRO A 201 10.46 2.84 20.61
CA PRO A 201 10.04 3.76 21.67
C PRO A 201 8.88 4.65 21.19
N SER A 202 8.07 5.13 22.12
CA SER A 202 6.90 5.96 21.81
C SER A 202 7.24 7.28 21.11
N SER A 203 8.46 7.77 21.27
CA SER A 203 8.98 9.00 20.66
C SER A 203 9.44 8.82 19.20
N SER A 204 9.52 7.59 18.67
CA SER A 204 10.01 7.33 17.32
C SER A 204 8.99 7.72 16.24
N GLU A 205 9.41 8.53 15.26
CA GLU A 205 8.61 8.85 14.07
C GLU A 205 8.33 7.59 13.23
N VAL A 206 9.30 6.67 13.16
CA VAL A 206 9.16 5.39 12.46
C VAL A 206 8.04 4.53 13.05
N ARG A 207 7.87 4.56 14.39
CA ARG A 207 6.75 3.87 15.06
C ARG A 207 5.39 4.36 14.54
N GLN A 208 5.25 5.65 14.25
CA GLN A 208 3.99 6.21 13.74
C GLN A 208 3.69 5.70 12.33
N GLU A 209 4.70 5.63 11.45
CA GLU A 209 4.55 5.08 10.09
C GLU A 209 4.19 3.58 10.14
N LEU A 210 4.92 2.80 10.95
CA LEU A 210 4.63 1.38 11.16
C LEU A 210 3.22 1.16 11.72
N ARG A 211 2.78 2.01 12.65
CA ARG A 211 1.42 1.94 13.19
C ARG A 211 0.36 2.17 12.12
N GLY A 212 0.60 3.09 11.20
CA GLY A 212 -0.30 3.35 10.06
C GLY A 212 -0.46 2.12 9.14
N TYR A 213 0.62 1.39 8.91
CA TYR A 213 0.65 0.17 8.12
C TYR A 213 -0.03 -0.99 8.87
N PHE A 214 0.43 -1.30 10.08
CA PHE A 214 -0.04 -2.46 10.86
C PHE A 214 -1.48 -2.30 11.37
N LYS A 215 -1.99 -1.08 11.52
CA LYS A 215 -3.40 -0.84 11.86
C LYS A 215 -4.36 -1.45 10.83
N GLN A 216 -3.97 -1.53 9.57
CA GLN A 216 -4.77 -2.13 8.51
C GLN A 216 -4.81 -3.68 8.61
N LEU A 217 -3.91 -4.27 9.40
CA LEU A 217 -3.79 -5.71 9.65
C LEU A 217 -4.36 -6.14 11.01
N GLU A 218 -4.86 -5.23 11.85
CA GLU A 218 -5.40 -5.54 13.19
C GLU A 218 -6.62 -6.47 13.16
N ASN A 219 -7.36 -6.53 12.04
CA ASN A 219 -8.53 -7.41 11.88
C ASN A 219 -8.19 -8.72 11.14
N THR A 220 -6.95 -9.16 11.18
CA THR A 220 -6.48 -10.40 10.58
C THR A 220 -6.00 -11.36 11.66
N SER A 221 -5.41 -12.50 11.28
CA SER A 221 -4.79 -13.45 12.21
C SER A 221 -3.44 -12.96 12.80
N LEU A 222 -3.21 -11.63 12.84
CA LEU A 222 -2.00 -11.03 13.41
C LEU A 222 -2.30 -10.34 14.74
N GLU A 223 -1.58 -10.71 15.80
CA GLU A 223 -1.61 -10.06 17.09
C GLU A 223 -0.47 -9.04 17.22
N ILE A 224 -0.80 -7.74 17.13
CA ILE A 224 0.19 -6.68 17.00
C ILE A 224 0.44 -5.98 18.34
N SER A 225 1.70 -5.98 18.81
CA SER A 225 2.12 -5.34 20.04
C SER A 225 3.29 -4.36 19.83
N TYR A 226 3.18 -3.18 20.45
CA TYR A 226 4.20 -2.13 20.37
C TYR A 226 4.96 -2.04 21.68
N LEU A 227 6.23 -2.39 21.65
CA LEU A 227 7.09 -2.53 22.81
C LEU A 227 8.29 -1.57 22.75
N ASP A 228 8.92 -1.35 23.89
CA ASP A 228 10.24 -0.72 23.95
C ASP A 228 11.23 -1.77 24.48
N HIS A 229 12.32 -1.99 23.76
CA HIS A 229 13.36 -2.96 24.11
C HIS A 229 13.87 -2.76 25.55
N ALA A 230 13.97 -1.50 26.02
CA ALA A 230 14.45 -1.18 27.34
C ALA A 230 13.45 -1.57 28.45
N LEU A 231 12.16 -1.65 28.14
CA LEU A 231 11.10 -1.99 29.10
C LEU A 231 10.80 -3.49 29.14
N GLU A 232 11.14 -4.23 28.08
CA GLU A 232 10.85 -5.67 27.94
C GLU A 232 12.14 -6.49 27.70
N PRO A 233 13.08 -6.54 28.67
CA PRO A 233 14.39 -7.17 28.48
C PRO A 233 14.32 -8.70 28.37
N GLU A 234 13.37 -9.36 29.05
CA GLU A 234 13.22 -10.82 29.00
C GLU A 234 12.71 -11.26 27.63
N LEU A 235 11.64 -10.67 27.13
CA LEU A 235 11.08 -10.94 25.81
C LEU A 235 12.08 -10.59 24.68
N SER A 236 12.79 -9.48 24.83
CA SER A 236 13.84 -9.08 23.88
C SER A 236 14.96 -10.10 23.79
N LYS A 237 15.36 -10.69 24.92
CA LYS A 237 16.38 -11.75 24.97
C LYS A 237 15.88 -13.04 24.36
N GLU A 238 14.65 -13.44 24.67
CA GLU A 238 13.99 -14.62 24.10
C GLU A 238 13.91 -14.50 22.58
N LEU A 239 13.41 -13.38 22.09
CA LEU A 239 13.27 -13.11 20.66
C LEU A 239 14.59 -12.73 19.98
N LYS A 240 15.73 -12.73 20.68
CA LYS A 240 17.06 -12.35 20.20
C LYS A 240 17.08 -10.97 19.52
N VAL A 241 16.32 -10.02 20.05
CA VAL A 241 16.32 -8.61 19.66
C VAL A 241 17.37 -7.90 20.51
N ARG A 242 18.30 -7.16 19.90
CA ARG A 242 19.45 -6.55 20.61
C ARG A 242 19.22 -5.10 21.00
N ASP A 243 18.37 -4.39 20.27
CA ASP A 243 18.09 -2.96 20.41
C ASP A 243 16.69 -2.63 19.84
N ASN A 244 16.23 -1.42 20.02
CA ASN A 244 15.05 -0.92 19.30
C ASN A 244 15.33 -0.84 17.79
N GLY A 245 14.26 -0.90 16.96
CA GLY A 245 14.36 -0.90 15.50
C GLY A 245 14.21 -2.28 14.89
N TYR A 246 13.53 -3.20 15.58
CA TYR A 246 13.19 -4.52 15.08
C TYR A 246 11.67 -4.75 15.12
N ILE A 247 11.20 -5.49 14.13
CA ILE A 247 9.89 -6.12 14.11
C ILE A 247 10.12 -7.62 14.19
N ALA A 248 9.61 -8.27 15.22
CA ALA A 248 9.70 -9.72 15.40
C ALA A 248 8.34 -10.34 15.13
N PHE A 249 8.31 -11.32 14.24
CA PHE A 249 7.16 -12.16 13.96
C PHE A 249 7.38 -13.48 14.68
N VAL A 250 6.39 -13.95 15.43
CA VAL A 250 6.47 -15.14 16.28
C VAL A 250 5.27 -16.03 16.02
N ARG A 251 5.52 -17.29 15.68
CA ARG A 251 4.51 -18.33 15.53
C ARG A 251 4.81 -19.48 16.48
N GLY A 252 3.78 -20.01 17.14
CA GLY A 252 3.91 -21.09 18.11
C GLY A 252 4.52 -20.66 19.44
N SER A 253 4.75 -21.63 20.32
CA SER A 253 5.32 -21.40 21.67
C SER A 253 6.27 -22.54 22.07
N GLY A 254 7.21 -22.26 22.98
CA GLY A 254 8.17 -23.25 23.50
C GLY A 254 9.15 -23.74 22.42
N ASP A 255 9.41 -25.06 22.39
CA ASP A 255 10.42 -25.66 21.50
C ASP A 255 10.07 -25.55 20.01
N ASN A 256 8.79 -25.35 19.66
CA ASN A 256 8.32 -25.19 18.28
C ASN A 256 8.16 -23.73 17.86
N GLN A 257 8.65 -22.78 18.67
CA GLN A 257 8.57 -21.36 18.37
C GLN A 257 9.44 -20.99 17.17
N GLN A 258 8.81 -20.41 16.15
CA GLN A 258 9.49 -19.82 14.99
C GLN A 258 9.54 -18.30 15.15
N VAL A 259 10.72 -17.70 14.93
CA VAL A 259 10.91 -16.25 15.08
C VAL A 259 11.62 -15.69 13.85
N GLU A 260 10.91 -14.86 13.11
CA GLU A 260 11.47 -14.06 12.01
C GLU A 260 11.60 -12.60 12.42
N ARG A 261 12.68 -11.93 11.98
CA ARG A 261 13.01 -10.56 12.40
C ARG A 261 13.25 -9.66 11.20
N LEU A 262 12.68 -8.46 11.26
CA LEU A 262 12.90 -7.40 10.29
C LEU A 262 13.52 -6.20 11.00
N LYS A 263 14.71 -5.76 10.55
CA LYS A 263 15.37 -4.58 11.10
C LYS A 263 15.05 -3.35 10.27
N ILE A 264 14.42 -2.35 10.89
CA ILE A 264 14.18 -1.02 10.31
C ILE A 264 14.73 0.00 11.31
N PRO A 265 15.67 0.88 10.94
CA PRO A 265 16.26 1.87 11.85
C PRO A 265 15.21 2.73 12.56
N ILE A 266 15.53 3.23 13.77
CA ILE A 266 14.63 4.08 14.56
C ILE A 266 14.56 5.49 13.97
N ASP A 267 15.67 5.97 13.37
CA ASP A 267 15.74 7.26 12.71
C ASP A 267 15.05 7.20 11.34
N PHE A 268 14.23 8.21 11.06
CA PHE A 268 13.41 8.25 9.85
C PHE A 268 14.25 8.29 8.57
N SER A 269 15.39 8.98 8.59
CA SER A 269 16.28 9.09 7.43
C SER A 269 16.85 7.73 7.00
N GLY A 270 17.29 6.92 7.94
CA GLY A 270 17.78 5.56 7.71
C GLY A 270 16.66 4.55 7.39
N ALA A 271 15.47 4.76 7.96
CA ALA A 271 14.31 3.88 7.76
C ALA A 271 13.63 4.07 6.39
N LYS A 272 13.67 5.25 5.80
CA LYS A 272 12.91 5.63 4.61
C LYS A 272 12.97 4.61 3.46
N ARG A 273 14.16 4.08 3.14
CA ARG A 273 14.33 3.08 2.07
C ARG A 273 13.67 1.74 2.41
N LYS A 274 13.68 1.35 3.69
CA LYS A 274 13.07 0.10 4.16
C LYS A 274 11.56 0.22 4.33
N LEU A 275 11.08 1.39 4.75
CA LEU A 275 9.64 1.66 4.83
C LEU A 275 8.98 1.61 3.44
N LYS A 276 9.65 2.05 2.38
CA LYS A 276 9.16 1.90 1.01
C LYS A 276 8.97 0.44 0.57
N LYS A 277 9.72 -0.49 1.15
CA LYS A 277 9.68 -1.92 0.86
C LYS A 277 9.00 -2.71 1.97
N LEU A 278 8.32 -2.02 2.91
CA LEU A 278 7.79 -2.65 4.11
C LEU A 278 6.82 -3.78 3.79
N ASP A 279 5.92 -3.58 2.84
CA ASP A 279 4.91 -4.59 2.48
C ASP A 279 5.54 -5.89 1.96
N GLY A 280 6.49 -5.80 1.03
CA GLY A 280 7.22 -6.95 0.53
C GLY A 280 8.03 -7.67 1.61
N GLU A 281 8.68 -6.91 2.50
CA GLU A 281 9.45 -7.45 3.61
C GLU A 281 8.57 -8.14 4.68
N VAL A 282 7.39 -7.59 4.98
CA VAL A 282 6.41 -8.19 5.90
C VAL A 282 5.84 -9.46 5.26
N ARG A 283 5.41 -9.40 4.00
CA ARG A 283 4.87 -10.55 3.28
C ARG A 283 5.86 -11.71 3.24
N GLU A 284 7.14 -11.45 2.97
CA GLU A 284 8.18 -12.48 2.97
C GLU A 284 8.27 -13.21 4.31
N ARG A 285 8.17 -12.49 5.45
CA ARG A 285 8.21 -13.11 6.79
C ARG A 285 6.94 -13.89 7.09
N LEU A 286 5.79 -13.36 6.72
CA LEU A 286 4.52 -14.07 6.88
C LEU A 286 4.51 -15.38 6.08
N LEU A 287 4.98 -15.35 4.82
CA LEU A 287 5.10 -16.55 3.99
C LEU A 287 6.05 -17.59 4.60
N LYS A 288 7.20 -17.16 5.12
CA LYS A 288 8.16 -18.05 5.79
C LYS A 288 7.57 -18.73 7.01
N MET A 289 6.65 -18.07 7.68
CA MET A 289 6.01 -18.58 8.88
C MET A 289 4.76 -19.41 8.57
N ALA A 290 4.01 -19.02 7.55
CA ALA A 290 2.79 -19.74 7.16
C ALA A 290 3.10 -21.14 6.59
N LYS A 291 4.12 -21.22 5.76
CA LYS A 291 4.46 -22.48 5.04
C LYS A 291 5.97 -22.73 5.11
N GLY A 292 6.35 -23.99 5.30
CA GLY A 292 7.76 -24.40 5.23
C GLY A 292 8.39 -24.08 3.85
N PRO A 293 9.73 -24.05 3.74
CA PRO A 293 10.39 -23.74 2.48
C PRO A 293 10.07 -24.84 1.45
N ARG A 294 9.43 -24.46 0.34
CA ARG A 294 9.22 -25.34 -0.82
C ARG A 294 10.40 -25.24 -1.77
N VAL A 295 10.68 -26.33 -2.48
CA VAL A 295 11.81 -26.39 -3.40
C VAL A 295 11.34 -26.25 -4.84
N VAL A 296 11.91 -25.31 -5.56
CA VAL A 296 11.76 -25.16 -7.02
C VAL A 296 13.02 -25.68 -7.67
N TYR A 297 12.86 -26.65 -8.54
CA TYR A 297 13.97 -27.22 -9.32
C TYR A 297 14.03 -26.59 -10.70
N LEU A 298 15.23 -26.20 -11.13
CA LEU A 298 15.54 -25.73 -12.47
C LEU A 298 16.35 -26.79 -13.19
N THR A 299 15.88 -27.25 -14.36
CA THR A 299 16.65 -28.20 -15.18
C THR A 299 17.95 -27.56 -15.63
N THR A 300 19.02 -28.36 -15.69
CA THR A 300 20.37 -27.94 -16.10
C THR A 300 21.08 -29.06 -16.82
N GLY A 301 21.89 -28.70 -17.81
CA GLY A 301 22.68 -29.65 -18.62
C GLY A 301 22.43 -29.50 -20.11
N HIS A 302 21.35 -28.82 -20.51
CA HIS A 302 20.94 -28.68 -21.91
C HIS A 302 21.06 -27.25 -22.42
N GLY A 303 21.90 -26.41 -21.75
CA GLY A 303 22.09 -25.01 -22.13
C GLY A 303 20.97 -24.08 -21.67
N GLU A 304 20.12 -24.50 -20.72
CA GLU A 304 19.02 -23.71 -20.18
C GLU A 304 19.49 -22.40 -19.56
N PHE A 305 18.57 -21.44 -19.45
CA PHE A 305 18.80 -20.17 -18.75
C PHE A 305 19.20 -20.43 -17.30
N HIS A 306 20.18 -19.66 -16.80
CA HIS A 306 20.75 -19.92 -15.49
C HIS A 306 21.11 -18.64 -14.72
N TRP A 307 21.15 -18.73 -13.37
CA TRP A 307 21.56 -17.63 -12.51
C TRP A 307 23.09 -17.51 -12.33
N LYS A 308 23.89 -18.52 -12.71
CA LYS A 308 25.35 -18.41 -12.69
C LYS A 308 25.81 -17.59 -13.89
N SER A 309 26.59 -16.53 -13.61
CA SER A 309 27.24 -15.76 -14.66
C SER A 309 28.35 -16.63 -15.27
N ASP A 310 28.13 -17.05 -16.49
CA ASP A 310 29.17 -17.63 -17.33
C ASP A 310 29.63 -16.58 -18.32
N LYS A 311 30.95 -16.54 -18.65
CA LYS A 311 31.47 -15.55 -19.60
C LYS A 311 30.96 -15.75 -21.02
N ASP A 312 30.46 -16.94 -21.32
CA ASP A 312 29.98 -17.34 -22.62
C ASP A 312 28.44 -17.16 -22.77
N ARG A 313 27.73 -16.80 -21.68
CA ARG A 313 26.28 -16.56 -21.69
C ARG A 313 25.91 -15.10 -21.93
N SER A 314 24.92 -14.88 -22.77
CA SER A 314 24.35 -13.55 -22.98
C SER A 314 23.61 -13.06 -21.73
N LYS A 315 23.43 -11.75 -21.59
CA LYS A 315 22.58 -11.19 -20.52
C LYS A 315 21.12 -11.58 -20.67
N GLU A 316 20.73 -11.98 -21.85
CA GLU A 316 19.38 -12.41 -22.22
C GLU A 316 19.06 -13.81 -21.68
N GLU A 317 20.07 -14.60 -21.32
CA GLU A 317 19.95 -15.94 -20.74
C GLU A 317 20.14 -15.97 -19.21
N GLN A 318 20.40 -14.82 -18.58
CA GLN A 318 20.60 -14.72 -17.13
C GLN A 318 19.27 -14.50 -16.41
N ILE A 319 19.06 -15.25 -15.30
CA ILE A 319 17.82 -15.28 -14.51
C ILE A 319 18.07 -15.05 -13.00
N ASN A 320 18.97 -14.13 -12.66
CA ASN A 320 19.24 -13.78 -11.26
C ASN A 320 18.03 -13.16 -10.57
N ASP A 321 17.27 -12.35 -11.30
CA ASP A 321 16.08 -11.68 -10.77
C ASP A 321 14.94 -12.66 -10.54
N LEU A 322 14.78 -13.68 -11.40
CA LEU A 322 13.85 -14.78 -11.18
C LEU A 322 14.15 -15.50 -9.86
N LYS A 323 15.42 -15.82 -9.60
CA LYS A 323 15.83 -16.44 -8.33
C LYS A 323 15.55 -15.54 -7.12
N LYS A 324 15.72 -14.22 -7.24
CA LYS A 324 15.37 -13.27 -6.18
C LYS A 324 13.88 -13.25 -5.91
N VAL A 325 13.06 -13.23 -6.97
CA VAL A 325 11.58 -13.27 -6.85
C VAL A 325 11.15 -14.57 -6.16
N LEU A 326 11.62 -15.74 -6.60
CA LEU A 326 11.29 -17.01 -5.96
C LEU A 326 11.68 -17.04 -4.47
N LYS A 327 12.85 -16.51 -4.12
CA LYS A 327 13.27 -16.39 -2.72
C LYS A 327 12.39 -15.47 -1.89
N SER A 328 11.87 -14.39 -2.47
CA SER A 328 10.94 -13.48 -1.75
C SER A 328 9.60 -14.15 -1.41
N PHE A 329 9.26 -15.23 -2.13
CA PHE A 329 8.11 -16.10 -1.86
C PHE A 329 8.44 -17.33 -0.99
N ASN A 330 9.60 -17.35 -0.35
CA ASN A 330 10.10 -18.45 0.47
C ASN A 330 10.40 -19.75 -0.30
N TYR A 331 10.64 -19.67 -1.62
CA TYR A 331 11.06 -20.83 -2.39
C TYR A 331 12.59 -20.99 -2.38
N SER A 332 13.04 -22.21 -2.12
CA SER A 332 14.45 -22.61 -2.29
C SER A 332 14.66 -23.07 -3.72
N VAL A 333 15.65 -22.49 -4.43
CA VAL A 333 15.91 -22.83 -5.83
C VAL A 333 17.13 -23.74 -5.93
N LYS A 334 16.93 -24.95 -6.48
CA LYS A 334 17.97 -25.97 -6.69
C LYS A 334 18.11 -26.31 -8.18
N GLU A 335 19.27 -26.84 -8.56
CA GLU A 335 19.54 -27.36 -9.91
C GLU A 335 19.06 -28.80 -10.02
N LEU A 336 18.42 -29.16 -11.13
CA LEU A 336 18.01 -30.52 -11.48
C LEU A 336 18.78 -30.95 -12.73
N SER A 337 19.86 -31.68 -12.54
CA SER A 337 20.69 -32.24 -13.61
C SER A 337 20.46 -33.74 -13.75
N LEU A 338 21.04 -34.33 -14.79
CA LEU A 338 21.02 -35.76 -15.00
C LEU A 338 21.46 -36.54 -13.73
N ALA A 339 22.51 -36.06 -13.06
CA ALA A 339 23.05 -36.67 -11.83
C ALA A 339 22.19 -36.41 -10.58
N ASN A 340 21.36 -35.35 -10.58
CA ASN A 340 20.62 -34.91 -9.40
C ASN A 340 19.11 -35.25 -9.49
N GLY A 341 18.76 -36.26 -10.28
CA GLY A 341 17.40 -36.79 -10.34
C GLY A 341 16.74 -36.74 -11.72
N LEU A 342 17.17 -35.84 -12.63
CA LEU A 342 16.54 -35.71 -13.95
C LEU A 342 16.66 -37.00 -14.79
N GLY A 343 17.74 -37.78 -14.60
CA GLY A 343 17.93 -39.04 -15.32
C GLY A 343 17.18 -40.25 -14.76
N ASN A 344 16.53 -40.12 -13.61
CA ASN A 344 15.83 -41.22 -12.95
C ASN A 344 14.47 -40.80 -12.40
N GLN A 345 14.45 -40.00 -11.36
CA GLN A 345 13.24 -39.51 -10.70
C GLN A 345 13.47 -38.09 -10.14
N VAL A 346 12.52 -37.20 -10.40
CA VAL A 346 12.52 -35.86 -9.78
C VAL A 346 12.44 -36.00 -8.25
N PRO A 347 13.26 -35.27 -7.46
CA PRO A 347 13.21 -35.37 -6.00
C PRO A 347 11.81 -35.14 -5.43
N ALA A 348 11.46 -35.89 -4.39
CA ALA A 348 10.12 -35.84 -3.77
C ALA A 348 9.84 -34.51 -3.06
N ASP A 349 10.88 -33.70 -2.74
CA ASP A 349 10.76 -32.36 -2.16
C ASP A 349 10.46 -31.27 -3.23
N ALA A 350 10.33 -31.66 -4.50
CA ALA A 350 10.05 -30.72 -5.59
C ALA A 350 8.60 -30.23 -5.53
N GLY A 351 8.43 -28.96 -5.22
CA GLY A 351 7.12 -28.29 -5.35
C GLY A 351 6.81 -27.91 -6.79
N MET A 352 7.84 -27.58 -7.58
CA MET A 352 7.73 -27.24 -9.00
C MET A 352 9.03 -27.51 -9.72
N VAL A 353 8.96 -27.92 -10.99
CA VAL A 353 10.10 -28.00 -11.90
C VAL A 353 9.96 -26.95 -13.01
N MET A 354 11.04 -26.26 -13.32
CA MET A 354 11.13 -25.26 -14.39
C MET A 354 12.09 -25.72 -15.47
N VAL A 355 11.66 -25.72 -16.72
CA VAL A 355 12.45 -25.95 -17.93
C VAL A 355 12.50 -24.64 -18.71
N LEU A 356 13.64 -23.98 -18.77
CA LEU A 356 13.76 -22.61 -19.30
C LEU A 356 14.72 -22.54 -20.49
N GLY A 357 14.20 -22.51 -21.71
CA GLY A 357 14.93 -22.29 -22.94
C GLY A 357 16.08 -23.31 -23.16
N PRO A 358 15.82 -24.63 -23.18
CA PRO A 358 16.85 -25.62 -23.47
C PRO A 358 17.41 -25.41 -24.88
N GLN A 359 18.74 -25.54 -25.03
CA GLN A 359 19.45 -25.34 -26.30
C GLN A 359 19.81 -26.68 -26.98
N THR A 360 19.83 -27.78 -26.22
CA THR A 360 20.08 -29.13 -26.72
C THR A 360 18.97 -30.07 -26.28
N ASP A 361 18.84 -31.19 -26.98
CA ASP A 361 17.77 -32.15 -26.74
C ASP A 361 17.94 -32.90 -25.40
N PHE A 362 16.83 -33.14 -24.71
CA PHE A 362 16.78 -34.00 -23.54
C PHE A 362 16.92 -35.45 -23.92
N LEU A 363 17.53 -36.22 -23.05
CA LEU A 363 17.53 -37.68 -23.17
C LEU A 363 16.11 -38.26 -22.95
N PRO A 364 15.74 -39.40 -23.59
CA PRO A 364 14.44 -40.00 -23.36
C PRO A 364 14.15 -40.29 -21.87
N THR A 365 15.16 -40.70 -21.10
CA THR A 365 15.06 -40.96 -19.66
C THR A 365 14.75 -39.69 -18.84
N GLU A 366 15.24 -38.54 -19.27
CA GLU A 366 14.98 -37.26 -18.64
C GLU A 366 13.56 -36.77 -18.91
N LEU A 367 13.08 -36.96 -20.15
CA LEU A 367 11.69 -36.66 -20.51
C LEU A 367 10.72 -37.56 -19.79
N ASP A 368 11.05 -38.84 -19.64
CA ASP A 368 10.27 -39.79 -18.86
C ASP A 368 10.20 -39.41 -17.37
N SER A 369 11.30 -38.93 -16.80
CA SER A 369 11.34 -38.43 -15.43
C SER A 369 10.41 -37.21 -15.23
N LEU A 370 10.44 -36.25 -16.15
CA LEU A 370 9.53 -35.08 -16.13
C LEU A 370 8.06 -35.51 -16.32
N ARG A 371 7.80 -36.44 -17.21
CA ARG A 371 6.47 -37.02 -17.45
C ARG A 371 5.93 -37.72 -16.19
N ASN A 372 6.73 -38.56 -15.57
CA ASN A 372 6.37 -39.25 -14.34
C ASN A 372 6.10 -38.28 -13.19
N TYR A 373 6.92 -37.26 -13.05
CA TYR A 373 6.71 -36.18 -12.07
C TYR A 373 5.36 -35.48 -12.29
N ARG A 374 5.05 -35.10 -13.53
CA ARG A 374 3.75 -34.51 -13.87
C ARG A 374 2.59 -35.45 -13.56
N ASN A 375 2.69 -36.72 -13.96
CA ASN A 375 1.65 -37.72 -13.75
C ASN A 375 1.45 -38.08 -12.26
N SER A 376 2.41 -37.77 -11.40
CA SER A 376 2.30 -37.89 -9.94
C SER A 376 1.71 -36.62 -9.27
N GLY A 377 1.20 -35.65 -10.03
CA GLY A 377 0.65 -34.41 -9.50
C GLY A 377 1.67 -33.25 -9.41
N GLY A 378 2.85 -33.45 -9.99
CA GLY A 378 3.87 -32.40 -10.01
C GLY A 378 3.51 -31.20 -10.90
N SER A 379 4.03 -30.04 -10.55
CA SER A 379 3.81 -28.78 -11.29
C SER A 379 4.99 -28.44 -12.18
N LEU A 380 4.73 -28.14 -13.45
CA LEU A 380 5.74 -27.82 -14.46
C LEU A 380 5.55 -26.40 -15.00
N LEU A 381 6.66 -25.64 -15.12
CA LEU A 381 6.75 -24.47 -15.96
C LEU A 381 7.73 -24.74 -17.09
N VAL A 382 7.26 -24.69 -18.33
CA VAL A 382 8.07 -24.89 -19.52
C VAL A 382 8.07 -23.60 -20.31
N ALA A 383 9.22 -22.97 -20.48
CA ALA A 383 9.42 -21.82 -21.34
C ALA A 383 10.31 -22.25 -22.52
N LEU A 384 9.77 -22.19 -23.71
CA LEU A 384 10.43 -22.61 -24.95
C LEU A 384 11.26 -21.47 -25.52
N GLU A 385 12.19 -21.80 -26.39
CA GLU A 385 12.99 -20.80 -27.11
C GLU A 385 12.99 -21.15 -28.60
N PRO A 386 12.62 -20.23 -29.51
CA PRO A 386 12.55 -20.55 -30.94
C PRO A 386 13.88 -21.04 -31.52
N ALA A 387 14.99 -20.46 -31.08
CA ALA A 387 16.33 -20.86 -31.50
C ALA A 387 16.89 -22.07 -30.71
N GLY A 388 16.18 -22.53 -29.69
CA GLY A 388 16.58 -23.63 -28.82
C GLY A 388 16.04 -25.01 -29.25
N SER A 389 16.24 -26.00 -28.38
CA SER A 389 15.67 -27.32 -28.55
C SER A 389 14.26 -27.37 -27.96
N THR A 390 13.39 -28.10 -28.62
CA THR A 390 11.99 -28.28 -28.21
C THR A 390 11.81 -29.68 -27.61
N PRO A 391 11.33 -29.83 -26.38
CA PRO A 391 11.03 -31.13 -25.76
C PRO A 391 9.74 -31.72 -26.39
N THR A 392 9.86 -32.20 -27.65
CA THR A 392 8.74 -32.54 -28.54
C THR A 392 7.84 -33.58 -27.90
N SER A 393 8.39 -34.67 -27.32
CA SER A 393 7.57 -35.75 -26.74
C SER A 393 6.77 -35.28 -25.52
N LEU A 394 7.29 -34.33 -24.73
CA LEU A 394 6.56 -33.70 -23.63
C LEU A 394 5.41 -32.85 -24.13
N LEU A 395 5.61 -32.08 -25.22
CA LEU A 395 4.56 -31.29 -25.84
C LEU A 395 3.48 -32.15 -26.50
N GLU A 396 3.86 -33.22 -27.14
CA GLU A 396 2.92 -34.21 -27.76
C GLU A 396 2.00 -34.82 -26.70
N ASP A 397 2.52 -35.19 -25.52
CA ASP A 397 1.71 -35.67 -24.40
C ASP A 397 0.66 -34.62 -23.95
N LEU A 398 1.00 -33.32 -24.04
CA LEU A 398 0.11 -32.22 -23.74
C LEU A 398 -0.78 -31.81 -24.91
N LYS A 399 -0.66 -32.52 -26.05
CA LYS A 399 -1.31 -32.17 -27.32
C LYS A 399 -1.08 -30.73 -27.73
N LEU A 400 0.19 -30.34 -27.69
CA LEU A 400 0.71 -29.04 -28.12
C LEU A 400 1.75 -29.25 -29.19
N SER A 401 1.86 -28.31 -30.12
CA SER A 401 2.98 -28.24 -31.04
C SER A 401 3.61 -26.83 -31.04
N TYR A 402 4.88 -26.77 -31.38
CA TYR A 402 5.67 -25.52 -31.36
C TYR A 402 6.49 -25.37 -32.66
N ASP A 403 6.36 -24.22 -33.28
CA ASP A 403 7.11 -23.91 -34.52
C ASP A 403 8.51 -23.43 -34.14
N ALA A 404 9.48 -24.35 -34.02
CA ALA A 404 10.88 -24.02 -33.76
C ALA A 404 11.52 -23.29 -34.95
N ASN A 405 12.53 -22.46 -34.66
CA ASN A 405 13.28 -21.66 -35.65
C ASN A 405 12.43 -20.64 -36.45
N ARG A 406 11.25 -20.31 -35.96
CA ARG A 406 10.35 -19.30 -36.54
C ARG A 406 9.89 -18.35 -35.48
N TYR A 407 9.74 -17.08 -35.88
CA TYR A 407 9.38 -16.02 -34.97
C TYR A 407 8.02 -15.44 -35.30
N LEU A 408 7.26 -15.07 -34.28
CA LEU A 408 6.08 -14.23 -34.44
C LEU A 408 6.51 -12.79 -34.53
N LEU A 409 6.00 -12.09 -35.54
CA LEU A 409 6.23 -10.68 -35.75
C LEU A 409 4.92 -9.91 -35.68
N HIS A 410 4.97 -8.67 -35.21
CA HIS A 410 3.84 -7.77 -35.26
C HIS A 410 4.08 -6.68 -36.33
N SER A 411 3.05 -6.28 -37.07
CA SER A 411 3.14 -5.25 -38.11
C SER A 411 3.61 -3.88 -37.58
N ARG A 412 3.36 -3.61 -36.29
CA ARG A 412 3.80 -2.38 -35.58
C ARG A 412 4.88 -2.69 -34.58
N VAL A 413 5.88 -1.81 -34.52
CA VAL A 413 6.92 -1.85 -33.48
C VAL A 413 6.43 -1.10 -32.24
N TYR A 414 6.22 -1.82 -31.14
CA TYR A 414 5.85 -1.22 -29.86
C TYR A 414 7.07 -0.89 -28.99
N ILE A 415 8.17 -1.62 -29.17
CA ILE A 415 9.38 -1.52 -28.35
C ILE A 415 10.60 -1.33 -29.26
N PRO A 416 10.91 -0.09 -29.64
CA PRO A 416 12.07 0.18 -30.49
C PRO A 416 13.38 0.04 -29.67
N ARG A 417 14.27 -0.85 -30.10
CA ARG A 417 15.59 -1.08 -29.49
C ARG A 417 16.75 -0.88 -30.46
N LYS A 418 16.72 -1.56 -31.61
CA LYS A 418 17.79 -1.59 -32.63
C LYS A 418 17.37 -0.95 -33.93
N ASN A 419 16.45 -1.56 -34.62
CA ASN A 419 15.85 -1.03 -35.85
C ASN A 419 14.43 -1.59 -36.04
N ALA A 420 13.61 -0.88 -36.83
CA ALA A 420 12.19 -1.21 -36.96
C ALA A 420 11.93 -2.65 -37.45
N THR A 421 12.80 -3.20 -38.31
CA THR A 421 12.59 -4.53 -38.88
C THR A 421 12.85 -5.64 -37.84
N VAL A 422 13.94 -5.57 -37.07
CA VAL A 422 14.29 -6.55 -36.04
C VAL A 422 13.36 -6.38 -34.84
N ASP A 423 13.01 -5.14 -34.50
CA ASP A 423 12.19 -4.83 -33.33
C ASP A 423 10.73 -5.27 -33.47
N GLN A 424 10.28 -5.69 -34.66
CA GLN A 424 8.98 -6.35 -34.87
C GLN A 424 8.86 -7.69 -34.15
N ARG A 425 9.99 -8.35 -33.79
CA ARG A 425 10.02 -9.56 -32.98
C ARG A 425 9.70 -9.31 -31.51
N ASN A 426 9.81 -8.07 -31.02
CA ASN A 426 9.50 -7.71 -29.64
C ASN A 426 7.97 -7.51 -29.50
N LEU A 427 7.26 -8.59 -29.17
CA LEU A 427 5.82 -8.52 -29.01
C LEU A 427 5.45 -7.94 -27.64
N ALA A 428 4.57 -6.96 -27.64
CA ALA A 428 3.92 -6.48 -26.41
C ALA A 428 2.44 -6.85 -26.48
N THR A 429 1.89 -7.38 -25.39
CA THR A 429 0.48 -7.75 -25.35
C THR A 429 -0.17 -7.41 -24.01
N ASN A 430 -1.45 -7.12 -24.07
CA ASN A 430 -2.35 -6.98 -22.94
C ASN A 430 -3.61 -7.87 -23.06
N LYS A 431 -3.53 -8.90 -23.92
CA LYS A 431 -4.61 -9.86 -24.18
C LYS A 431 -4.46 -11.07 -23.26
N PHE A 432 -5.07 -11.00 -22.10
CA PHE A 432 -5.08 -12.04 -21.08
C PHE A 432 -6.44 -12.73 -21.00
N SER A 433 -6.44 -14.01 -20.64
CA SER A 433 -7.67 -14.75 -20.34
C SER A 433 -8.11 -14.48 -18.89
N THR A 434 -9.22 -15.08 -18.49
CA THR A 434 -9.69 -15.08 -17.09
C THR A 434 -9.12 -16.24 -16.28
N HIS A 435 -8.08 -16.92 -16.77
CA HIS A 435 -7.46 -18.05 -16.08
C HIS A 435 -6.70 -17.61 -14.83
N ALA A 436 -6.71 -18.44 -13.78
CA ALA A 436 -6.10 -18.14 -12.50
C ALA A 436 -4.60 -17.79 -12.57
N SER A 437 -3.87 -18.34 -13.56
CA SER A 437 -2.43 -18.05 -13.78
C SER A 437 -2.12 -16.63 -14.32
N VAL A 438 -3.12 -15.82 -14.57
CA VAL A 438 -3.00 -14.44 -15.09
C VAL A 438 -4.03 -13.48 -14.49
N THR A 439 -4.51 -13.77 -13.29
CA THR A 439 -5.62 -13.03 -12.65
C THR A 439 -5.31 -11.55 -12.48
N THR A 440 -4.15 -11.22 -11.91
CA THR A 440 -3.76 -9.82 -11.67
C THR A 440 -3.57 -9.06 -12.98
N LEU A 441 -3.00 -9.71 -14.00
CA LEU A 441 -2.84 -9.15 -15.33
C LEU A 441 -4.17 -8.87 -16.01
N SER A 442 -5.13 -9.80 -15.90
CA SER A 442 -6.44 -9.67 -16.56
C SER A 442 -7.24 -8.50 -15.99
N VAL A 443 -7.16 -8.26 -14.69
CA VAL A 443 -7.79 -7.12 -14.02
C VAL A 443 -7.12 -5.80 -14.40
N ASN A 444 -5.78 -5.77 -14.48
CA ASN A 444 -4.99 -4.57 -14.72
C ASN A 444 -4.39 -4.51 -16.15
N ASN A 445 -5.09 -5.03 -17.15
CA ASN A 445 -4.58 -5.25 -18.51
C ASN A 445 -4.11 -3.98 -19.23
N LYS A 446 -4.58 -2.80 -18.85
CA LYS A 446 -4.16 -1.52 -19.43
C LYS A 446 -2.82 -1.03 -18.88
N GLU A 447 -2.48 -1.41 -17.66
CA GLU A 447 -1.32 -0.91 -16.91
C GLU A 447 -0.15 -1.88 -16.93
N LEU A 448 -0.42 -3.18 -17.16
CA LEU A 448 0.53 -4.27 -17.05
C LEU A 448 0.69 -5.03 -18.37
N PRO A 449 1.16 -4.41 -19.47
CA PRO A 449 1.47 -5.15 -20.69
C PRO A 449 2.67 -6.07 -20.47
N VAL A 450 2.59 -7.29 -21.00
CA VAL A 450 3.70 -8.27 -21.01
C VAL A 450 4.46 -8.18 -22.31
N ILE A 451 5.78 -8.32 -22.23
CA ILE A 451 6.71 -8.24 -23.37
C ILE A 451 7.34 -9.61 -23.59
N PHE A 452 7.25 -10.10 -24.82
CA PHE A 452 7.89 -11.32 -25.29
C PHE A 452 8.85 -10.96 -26.44
N PRO A 453 10.16 -11.02 -26.23
CA PRO A 453 11.13 -10.84 -27.30
C PRO A 453 11.36 -12.16 -28.05
N GLU A 454 11.36 -12.10 -29.37
CA GLU A 454 11.70 -13.23 -30.23
C GLU A 454 10.87 -14.51 -29.98
N VAL A 455 9.57 -14.37 -29.74
CA VAL A 455 8.65 -15.45 -29.38
C VAL A 455 8.30 -16.33 -30.57
N GLY A 456 8.20 -17.65 -30.34
CA GLY A 456 7.72 -18.64 -31.31
C GLY A 456 6.20 -18.80 -31.30
N ALA A 457 5.69 -19.72 -32.12
CA ALA A 457 4.28 -19.99 -32.22
C ALA A 457 3.88 -21.31 -31.52
N LEU A 458 3.08 -21.21 -30.47
CA LEU A 458 2.40 -22.34 -29.84
C LEU A 458 1.09 -22.65 -30.58
N ARG A 459 0.78 -23.93 -30.76
CA ARG A 459 -0.48 -24.40 -31.36
C ARG A 459 -1.13 -25.43 -30.44
N LEU A 460 -2.43 -25.30 -30.29
CA LEU A 460 -3.26 -26.26 -29.56
C LEU A 460 -3.77 -27.32 -30.54
N GLU A 461 -3.52 -28.60 -30.24
CA GLU A 461 -3.98 -29.69 -31.04
C GLU A 461 -5.39 -30.14 -30.64
N THR A 462 -6.08 -30.88 -31.53
CA THR A 462 -7.43 -31.35 -31.26
C THR A 462 -7.47 -32.25 -30.04
N GLY A 463 -8.37 -31.95 -29.11
CA GLY A 463 -8.55 -32.74 -27.87
C GLY A 463 -7.56 -32.43 -26.76
N THR A 464 -6.80 -31.31 -26.83
CA THR A 464 -6.00 -30.81 -25.71
C THR A 464 -6.91 -30.24 -24.60
N LYS A 465 -6.46 -30.39 -23.35
CA LYS A 465 -7.04 -29.73 -22.17
C LYS A 465 -6.46 -28.33 -21.95
N ALA A 466 -5.49 -27.93 -22.76
CA ALA A 466 -4.78 -26.66 -22.63
C ALA A 466 -5.73 -25.47 -22.85
N LYS A 467 -5.59 -24.48 -21.99
CA LYS A 467 -6.31 -23.18 -22.08
C LYS A 467 -5.30 -22.08 -22.35
N ALA A 468 -5.52 -21.29 -23.40
CA ALA A 468 -4.68 -20.13 -23.67
C ALA A 468 -4.83 -19.09 -22.57
N THR A 469 -3.71 -18.64 -22.00
CA THR A 469 -3.67 -17.67 -20.90
C THR A 469 -3.25 -16.29 -21.37
N ILE A 470 -2.21 -16.21 -22.23
CA ILE A 470 -1.72 -14.99 -22.85
C ILE A 470 -1.75 -15.13 -24.35
N ARG A 471 -2.24 -14.13 -25.05
CA ARG A 471 -2.37 -14.12 -26.51
C ARG A 471 -1.68 -12.90 -27.11
N SER A 472 -1.25 -13.02 -28.36
CA SER A 472 -0.73 -11.89 -29.13
C SER A 472 -1.84 -10.88 -29.46
N LEU A 473 -1.43 -9.70 -29.92
CA LEU A 473 -2.35 -8.75 -30.55
C LEU A 473 -2.74 -9.24 -31.96
N GLU A 474 -3.81 -8.68 -32.46
CA GLU A 474 -4.20 -8.79 -33.87
C GLU A 474 -3.05 -8.27 -34.76
N GLU A 475 -3.01 -8.61 -36.03
CA GLU A 475 -1.92 -8.27 -36.95
C GLU A 475 -0.55 -8.95 -36.64
N THR A 476 -0.51 -9.93 -35.73
CA THR A 476 0.67 -10.79 -35.51
C THR A 476 0.69 -11.92 -36.53
N PHE A 477 1.82 -12.17 -37.17
CA PHE A 477 2.00 -13.22 -38.18
C PHE A 477 3.25 -14.05 -37.86
N LEU A 478 3.29 -15.29 -38.34
CA LEU A 478 4.46 -16.16 -38.23
C LEU A 478 5.34 -15.94 -39.46
N ASP A 479 6.59 -15.49 -39.25
CA ASP A 479 7.59 -15.34 -40.28
C ASP A 479 8.11 -16.73 -40.67
N SER A 480 7.59 -17.25 -41.74
CA SER A 480 7.90 -18.62 -42.22
C SER A 480 9.12 -18.69 -43.13
N ASP A 481 9.50 -17.59 -43.77
CA ASP A 481 10.63 -17.50 -44.70
C ASP A 481 11.85 -16.74 -44.12
N GLY A 482 11.75 -16.21 -42.92
CA GLY A 482 12.86 -15.53 -42.22
C GLY A 482 13.20 -14.14 -42.75
N ASN A 483 12.35 -13.54 -43.55
CA ASN A 483 12.63 -12.25 -44.21
C ASN A 483 12.26 -11.02 -43.34
N LEU A 484 11.68 -11.22 -42.19
CA LEU A 484 11.21 -10.21 -41.23
C LEU A 484 10.16 -9.26 -41.78
N LYS A 485 9.38 -9.72 -42.78
CA LYS A 485 8.30 -8.97 -43.43
C LYS A 485 7.14 -9.93 -43.69
N LYS A 486 5.94 -9.42 -43.65
CA LYS A 486 4.78 -10.20 -43.99
C LYS A 486 4.80 -10.59 -45.45
N SER A 487 4.96 -11.88 -45.75
CA SER A 487 4.97 -12.46 -47.09
C SER A 487 3.59 -12.94 -47.51
N GLN A 488 3.42 -13.21 -48.84
CA GLN A 488 2.19 -13.75 -49.38
C GLN A 488 2.01 -15.19 -48.86
N GLY A 489 0.89 -15.45 -48.16
CA GLY A 489 0.62 -16.75 -47.51
C GLY A 489 0.80 -16.73 -45.97
N GLU A 490 1.41 -15.71 -45.41
CA GLU A 490 1.49 -15.52 -43.99
C GLU A 490 0.24 -14.79 -43.46
N GLU A 491 -0.56 -15.53 -42.70
CA GLU A 491 -1.81 -15.01 -42.16
C GLU A 491 -1.59 -14.27 -40.85
N SER A 492 -2.13 -13.05 -40.75
CA SER A 492 -2.18 -12.33 -39.48
C SER A 492 -3.35 -12.83 -38.65
N LYS A 493 -3.06 -13.26 -37.42
CA LYS A 493 -4.07 -13.70 -36.46
C LYS A 493 -3.62 -13.47 -35.03
N VAL A 494 -4.47 -13.80 -34.09
CA VAL A 494 -4.13 -13.90 -32.68
C VAL A 494 -3.49 -15.26 -32.41
N TRP A 495 -2.30 -15.27 -31.83
CA TRP A 495 -1.52 -16.46 -31.50
C TRP A 495 -1.48 -16.68 -29.98
N GLU A 496 -1.40 -17.93 -29.57
CA GLU A 496 -1.20 -18.31 -28.19
C GLU A 496 0.29 -18.16 -27.83
N LEU A 497 0.56 -17.32 -26.80
CA LEU A 497 1.91 -17.08 -26.26
C LEU A 497 2.16 -17.84 -24.97
N SER A 498 1.08 -18.20 -24.25
CA SER A 498 1.14 -19.06 -23.08
C SER A 498 -0.14 -19.86 -22.95
N VAL A 499 0.00 -21.11 -22.47
CA VAL A 499 -1.11 -22.01 -22.21
C VAL A 499 -0.96 -22.68 -20.84
N ALA A 500 -2.10 -22.92 -20.18
CA ALA A 500 -2.19 -23.62 -18.90
C ALA A 500 -2.93 -24.95 -19.08
N ILE A 501 -2.46 -25.98 -18.42
CA ILE A 501 -3.06 -27.31 -18.38
C ILE A 501 -3.22 -27.73 -16.93
N GLU A 502 -4.42 -28.13 -16.54
CA GLU A 502 -4.72 -28.70 -15.22
C GLU A 502 -5.34 -30.10 -15.41
N GLU A 503 -4.81 -31.07 -14.71
CA GLU A 503 -5.27 -32.45 -14.76
C GLU A 503 -5.46 -33.02 -13.36
N ASP A 504 -6.63 -33.59 -13.10
CA ASP A 504 -6.92 -34.30 -11.86
C ASP A 504 -6.27 -35.70 -11.93
N ILE A 505 -5.41 -35.99 -10.97
CA ILE A 505 -4.76 -37.30 -10.83
C ILE A 505 -5.61 -38.13 -9.86
N ILE A 506 -6.30 -39.10 -10.40
CA ILE A 506 -6.98 -40.10 -9.58
C ILE A 506 -5.92 -41.09 -9.13
N SER A 507 -5.58 -41.11 -7.85
CA SER A 507 -4.73 -42.15 -7.28
C SER A 507 -5.49 -43.48 -7.36
N SER A 508 -5.22 -44.26 -8.41
CA SER A 508 -5.62 -45.66 -8.43
C SER A 508 -4.74 -46.41 -7.43
N SER A 509 -5.18 -46.51 -6.18
CA SER A 509 -4.70 -47.55 -5.29
C SER A 509 -5.07 -48.88 -5.94
N SER A 510 -4.11 -49.51 -6.56
CA SER A 510 -4.21 -50.88 -7.04
C SER A 510 -4.40 -51.78 -5.83
N GLU A 511 -5.64 -52.12 -5.54
CA GLU A 511 -5.96 -53.32 -4.80
C GLU A 511 -5.64 -54.56 -5.71
N ASP A 512 -4.40 -55.02 -5.66
CA ASP A 512 -4.10 -56.41 -5.97
C ASP A 512 -4.57 -57.27 -4.77
N THR A 513 -5.87 -57.44 -4.66
CA THR A 513 -6.43 -58.53 -3.86
C THR A 513 -6.48 -59.75 -4.74
N ASN A 514 -5.48 -60.62 -4.57
CA ASN A 514 -5.61 -62.05 -4.89
C ASN A 514 -6.81 -62.61 -4.11
N VAL A 515 -7.94 -62.73 -4.76
CA VAL A 515 -9.08 -63.46 -4.23
C VAL A 515 -8.76 -64.97 -4.37
N ASP A 516 -8.43 -65.60 -3.25
CA ASP A 516 -8.38 -67.02 -3.11
C ASP A 516 -9.82 -67.54 -3.14
N ASP A 517 -10.13 -68.26 -4.22
CA ASP A 517 -11.46 -68.75 -4.59
C ASP A 517 -11.78 -70.07 -3.82
N SER A 518 -11.92 -70.01 -2.49
CA SER A 518 -12.36 -71.17 -1.69
C SER A 518 -13.03 -70.77 -0.37
N LEU A 519 -14.28 -70.29 -0.40
CA LEU A 519 -15.20 -70.40 0.74
C LEU A 519 -16.67 -70.30 0.29
N SER A 520 -17.47 -71.24 0.78
CA SER A 520 -18.86 -71.54 0.45
C SER A 520 -19.88 -70.45 0.85
N PRO A 521 -21.08 -70.43 0.20
CA PRO A 521 -22.05 -69.33 0.32
C PRO A 521 -23.04 -69.42 1.49
N GLU A 522 -22.63 -69.57 2.73
CA GLU A 522 -23.61 -69.79 3.82
C GLU A 522 -23.40 -68.88 5.08
N GLN A 523 -22.58 -67.81 5.01
CA GLN A 523 -22.39 -66.89 6.14
C GLN A 523 -22.46 -65.43 5.80
N ALA A 524 -23.19 -65.06 4.75
CA ALA A 524 -23.31 -63.64 4.32
C ALA A 524 -24.68 -63.00 4.67
N GLN A 525 -25.19 -63.19 5.88
CA GLN A 525 -26.39 -62.47 6.35
C GLN A 525 -26.35 -62.20 7.86
N THR A 526 -25.41 -61.49 8.37
CA THR A 526 -25.53 -60.83 9.69
C THR A 526 -24.30 -59.95 9.93
N GLU A 527 -24.11 -58.88 9.20
CA GLU A 527 -23.20 -57.77 9.57
C GLU A 527 -23.34 -56.61 8.57
N GLU A 528 -24.58 -56.26 8.25
CA GLU A 528 -24.94 -55.01 7.57
C GLU A 528 -25.53 -54.04 8.61
N ASN A 529 -24.72 -53.58 9.52
CA ASN A 529 -24.99 -52.34 10.29
C ASN A 529 -23.75 -52.05 11.12
N GLU A 530 -23.24 -50.81 11.01
CA GLU A 530 -22.09 -50.23 11.70
C GLU A 530 -20.75 -50.30 10.97
N LYS A 531 -20.66 -49.61 9.84
CA LYS A 531 -19.45 -48.91 9.42
C LYS A 531 -19.84 -47.83 8.39
N GLU A 532 -20.52 -46.77 8.79
CA GLU A 532 -20.31 -45.46 8.21
C GLU A 532 -18.93 -44.98 8.67
N THR A 533 -17.90 -45.50 8.04
CA THR A 533 -16.57 -44.90 8.09
C THR A 533 -16.64 -43.64 7.26
N GLU A 534 -16.44 -42.47 7.90
CA GLU A 534 -16.17 -41.20 7.30
C GLU A 534 -15.21 -41.42 6.11
N LYS A 535 -15.75 -41.28 4.89
CA LYS A 535 -14.92 -41.03 3.73
C LYS A 535 -14.38 -39.62 3.95
N GLU A 536 -13.15 -39.50 4.44
CA GLU A 536 -12.36 -38.31 4.23
C GLU A 536 -12.43 -38.02 2.72
N ASP A 537 -12.98 -36.86 2.35
CA ASP A 537 -12.96 -36.33 1.00
C ASP A 537 -11.48 -36.09 0.65
N GLU A 538 -10.80 -37.10 0.11
CA GLU A 538 -9.49 -36.97 -0.50
C GLU A 538 -9.65 -36.01 -1.68
N THR A 539 -9.26 -34.75 -1.48
CA THR A 539 -9.19 -33.75 -2.55
C THR A 539 -8.26 -34.29 -3.64
N PRO A 540 -8.73 -34.41 -4.89
CA PRO A 540 -7.92 -35.00 -5.96
C PRO A 540 -6.64 -34.21 -6.15
N VAL A 541 -5.49 -34.91 -6.17
CA VAL A 541 -4.19 -34.26 -6.44
C VAL A 541 -4.20 -33.78 -7.87
N LYS A 542 -3.90 -32.47 -8.06
CA LYS A 542 -3.91 -31.84 -9.36
C LYS A 542 -2.49 -31.64 -9.89
N SER A 543 -2.27 -32.04 -11.14
CA SER A 543 -1.07 -31.67 -11.90
C SER A 543 -1.32 -30.39 -12.69
N ARG A 544 -0.38 -29.45 -12.60
CA ARG A 544 -0.47 -28.16 -13.29
C ARG A 544 0.73 -27.93 -14.17
N THR A 545 0.50 -27.56 -15.41
CA THR A 545 1.57 -27.24 -16.37
C THR A 545 1.30 -25.91 -17.03
N LEU A 546 2.30 -25.02 -17.05
CA LEU A 546 2.31 -23.80 -17.85
C LEU A 546 3.37 -23.90 -18.94
N VAL A 547 2.99 -23.62 -20.15
CA VAL A 547 3.91 -23.56 -21.30
C VAL A 547 3.91 -22.15 -21.87
N PHE A 548 5.10 -21.59 -22.03
CA PHE A 548 5.33 -20.28 -22.66
C PHE A 548 6.11 -20.46 -23.96
N ALA A 549 5.76 -19.69 -24.96
CA ALA A 549 6.36 -19.73 -26.29
C ALA A 549 7.72 -18.98 -26.41
N ASP A 550 8.23 -18.45 -25.31
CA ASP A 550 9.50 -17.72 -25.19
C ASP A 550 10.03 -17.92 -23.77
N ALA A 551 11.34 -17.99 -23.58
CA ALA A 551 12.00 -18.03 -22.28
C ALA A 551 12.64 -16.68 -21.91
N THR A 552 13.02 -15.90 -22.88
CA THR A 552 13.70 -14.60 -22.69
C THR A 552 12.86 -13.58 -21.92
N TRP A 553 11.53 -13.72 -21.89
CA TRP A 553 10.64 -12.85 -21.08
C TRP A 553 10.89 -12.97 -19.57
N LEU A 554 11.53 -14.07 -19.11
CA LEU A 554 11.93 -14.33 -17.72
C LEU A 554 13.34 -13.83 -17.38
N SER A 555 14.08 -13.32 -18.35
CA SER A 555 15.47 -12.88 -18.17
C SER A 555 15.59 -11.61 -17.32
N ASP A 556 16.80 -11.40 -16.79
CA ASP A 556 17.16 -10.22 -15.98
C ASP A 556 16.94 -8.89 -16.72
N ILE A 557 16.94 -8.90 -18.05
CA ILE A 557 16.68 -7.69 -18.85
C ILE A 557 15.20 -7.30 -18.92
N LEU A 558 14.28 -8.19 -18.55
CA LEU A 558 12.83 -7.96 -18.68
C LEU A 558 12.06 -8.19 -17.39
N LEU A 559 12.33 -9.25 -16.66
CA LEU A 559 11.49 -9.73 -15.56
C LEU A 559 11.13 -8.63 -14.53
N LEU A 560 12.12 -7.90 -14.05
CA LEU A 560 11.90 -6.79 -13.09
C LEU A 560 11.91 -5.40 -13.77
N GLN A 561 12.34 -5.32 -15.02
CA GLN A 561 12.36 -4.06 -15.78
C GLN A 561 10.96 -3.72 -16.34
N ASN A 562 10.14 -4.74 -16.59
CA ASN A 562 8.76 -4.59 -16.99
C ASN A 562 7.82 -5.13 -15.91
N LYS A 563 6.96 -4.27 -15.36
CA LYS A 563 6.01 -4.65 -14.29
C LYS A 563 5.07 -5.77 -14.72
N GLY A 564 4.65 -5.78 -15.99
CA GLY A 564 3.78 -6.81 -16.55
C GLY A 564 4.46 -8.19 -16.55
N ASN A 565 5.74 -8.27 -16.94
CA ASN A 565 6.50 -9.53 -16.92
C ASN A 565 6.69 -10.04 -15.48
N GLY A 566 7.08 -9.16 -14.55
CA GLY A 566 7.20 -9.53 -13.15
C GLY A 566 5.90 -10.06 -12.58
N GLN A 567 4.77 -9.40 -12.85
CA GLN A 567 3.45 -9.82 -12.38
C GLN A 567 2.98 -11.12 -13.05
N ALA A 568 3.25 -11.31 -14.36
CA ALA A 568 2.96 -12.54 -15.06
C ALA A 568 3.65 -13.75 -14.42
N PHE A 569 4.91 -13.58 -14.03
CA PHE A 569 5.66 -14.64 -13.35
C PHE A 569 5.11 -14.92 -11.95
N VAL A 570 4.75 -13.90 -11.18
CA VAL A 570 4.15 -14.05 -9.85
C VAL A 570 2.81 -14.81 -9.94
N ASP A 571 1.90 -14.40 -10.84
CA ASP A 571 0.62 -15.05 -11.05
C ASP A 571 0.80 -16.53 -11.51
N ALA A 572 1.77 -16.76 -12.40
CA ALA A 572 2.11 -18.10 -12.90
C ALA A 572 2.59 -19.03 -11.79
N VAL A 573 3.52 -18.57 -10.94
CA VAL A 573 4.05 -19.37 -9.81
C VAL A 573 2.98 -19.59 -8.76
N ALA A 574 2.18 -18.57 -8.42
CA ALA A 574 1.09 -18.69 -7.47
C ALA A 574 0.08 -19.78 -7.87
N TRP A 575 -0.27 -19.83 -9.16
CA TRP A 575 -1.17 -20.87 -9.68
C TRP A 575 -0.50 -22.26 -9.70
N LEU A 576 0.75 -22.37 -10.16
CA LEU A 576 1.47 -23.66 -10.19
C LEU A 576 1.69 -24.25 -8.81
N MET A 577 1.90 -23.41 -7.80
CA MET A 577 2.17 -23.82 -6.42
C MET A 577 0.91 -23.96 -5.57
N ASP A 578 -0.28 -23.80 -6.17
CA ASP A 578 -1.58 -23.77 -5.49
C ASP A 578 -1.65 -22.73 -4.36
N GLU A 579 -1.17 -21.54 -4.66
CA GLU A 579 -1.11 -20.43 -3.71
C GLU A 579 -1.83 -19.19 -4.28
N PRO A 580 -3.16 -19.21 -4.41
CA PRO A 580 -3.91 -18.09 -4.98
C PRO A 580 -3.71 -16.79 -4.19
N ASP A 581 -3.44 -16.88 -2.88
CA ASP A 581 -3.19 -15.73 -2.01
C ASP A 581 -1.79 -15.13 -2.20
N ALA A 582 -0.85 -15.85 -2.81
CA ALA A 582 0.47 -15.34 -3.18
C ALA A 582 0.43 -14.49 -4.46
N GLY A 583 -0.58 -14.70 -5.31
CA GLY A 583 -0.88 -13.83 -6.46
C GLY A 583 -1.45 -12.51 -5.97
N GLY A 584 -1.08 -11.41 -6.62
CA GLY A 584 -1.53 -10.07 -6.27
C GLY A 584 -0.40 -9.06 -6.43
N SER A 585 -0.74 -7.77 -6.50
CA SER A 585 0.27 -6.73 -6.65
C SER A 585 1.14 -6.64 -5.40
N ILE A 586 2.43 -6.83 -5.56
CA ILE A 586 3.43 -6.39 -4.59
C ILE A 586 3.57 -4.88 -4.80
N GLU A 587 3.08 -4.08 -3.85
CA GLU A 587 3.30 -2.65 -3.90
C GLU A 587 4.71 -2.30 -3.38
N ASP A 588 5.72 -2.69 -4.13
CA ASP A 588 7.04 -2.10 -4.01
C ASP A 588 7.06 -0.81 -4.83
N GLU A 589 6.96 0.33 -4.18
CA GLU A 589 7.13 1.62 -4.82
C GLU A 589 8.60 1.76 -5.28
N SER A 590 8.86 1.36 -6.52
CA SER A 590 10.10 1.74 -7.16
C SER A 590 10.13 3.26 -7.31
N ASP A 591 11.24 3.89 -6.90
CA ASP A 591 11.50 5.32 -7.12
C ASP A 591 11.52 5.58 -8.64
N ILE A 592 10.36 5.82 -9.24
CA ILE A 592 10.28 6.32 -10.61
C ILE A 592 10.78 7.76 -10.51
N LYS A 593 12.02 7.99 -10.94
CA LYS A 593 12.54 9.35 -11.10
C LYS A 593 11.61 10.07 -12.06
N VAL A 594 10.83 11.01 -11.54
CA VAL A 594 10.01 11.89 -12.37
C VAL A 594 10.97 12.68 -13.24
N GLN A 595 11.14 12.24 -14.48
CA GLN A 595 11.91 12.99 -15.47
C GLN A 595 10.99 14.11 -15.99
N HIS A 596 11.12 15.29 -15.42
CA HIS A 596 10.50 16.48 -15.99
C HIS A 596 11.22 16.82 -17.30
N THR A 597 10.49 16.78 -18.39
CA THR A 597 10.98 17.40 -19.63
C THR A 597 11.13 18.91 -19.41
N LYS A 598 12.09 19.56 -20.06
CA LYS A 598 12.27 21.02 -19.97
C LYS A 598 11.00 21.79 -20.25
N GLU A 599 10.15 21.29 -21.15
CA GLU A 599 8.82 21.85 -21.44
C GLU A 599 7.85 21.71 -20.28
N GLY A 600 7.83 20.54 -19.60
CA GLY A 600 7.00 20.31 -18.41
C GLY A 600 7.36 21.22 -17.24
N GLN A 601 8.65 21.49 -17.02
CA GLN A 601 9.09 22.48 -16.00
C GLN A 601 8.62 23.89 -16.35
N GLY A 602 8.66 24.29 -17.61
CA GLY A 602 8.15 25.57 -18.08
C GLY A 602 6.65 25.74 -17.83
N TRP A 603 5.86 24.71 -18.11
CA TRP A 603 4.42 24.70 -17.84
C TRP A 603 4.08 24.72 -16.34
N ILE A 604 4.78 23.97 -15.51
CA ILE A 604 4.59 23.97 -14.05
C ILE A 604 4.90 25.37 -13.50
N PHE A 605 6.00 25.99 -13.94
CA PHE A 605 6.37 27.34 -13.54
C PHE A 605 5.33 28.36 -14.01
N ALA A 606 4.87 28.32 -15.25
CA ALA A 606 3.86 29.24 -15.77
C ALA A 606 2.51 29.10 -15.06
N LEU A 607 2.07 27.86 -14.77
CA LEU A 607 0.84 27.58 -14.03
C LEU A 607 0.90 28.11 -12.59
N SER A 608 1.95 27.77 -11.85
CA SER A 608 2.07 28.12 -10.44
C SER A 608 2.39 29.61 -10.22
N SER A 609 3.31 30.19 -11.02
CA SER A 609 3.82 31.53 -10.79
C SER A 609 3.02 32.63 -11.50
N LEU A 610 2.31 32.32 -12.57
CA LEU A 610 1.55 33.31 -13.36
C LEU A 610 0.04 33.06 -13.32
N LEU A 611 -0.42 31.84 -13.65
CA LEU A 611 -1.85 31.59 -13.88
C LEU A 611 -2.66 31.59 -12.58
N ILE A 612 -2.13 31.02 -11.49
CA ILE A 612 -2.82 31.01 -10.18
C ILE A 612 -2.91 32.42 -9.59
N PRO A 613 -1.83 33.23 -9.49
CA PRO A 613 -1.94 34.62 -9.05
C PRO A 613 -2.85 35.48 -9.93
N LEU A 614 -2.81 35.28 -11.26
CA LEU A 614 -3.68 36.01 -12.18
C LEU A 614 -5.17 35.69 -11.95
N MET A 615 -5.52 34.41 -11.72
CA MET A 615 -6.89 34.00 -11.38
C MET A 615 -7.38 34.67 -10.08
N ILE A 616 -6.52 34.74 -9.07
CA ILE A 616 -6.85 35.39 -7.78
C ILE A 616 -7.11 36.90 -8.01
N ILE A 617 -6.28 37.56 -8.81
CA ILE A 617 -6.44 38.99 -9.17
C ILE A 617 -7.74 39.21 -9.95
N ILE A 618 -8.01 38.39 -10.97
CA ILE A 618 -9.25 38.46 -11.77
C ILE A 618 -10.47 38.28 -10.87
N PHE A 619 -10.45 37.25 -10.02
CA PHE A 619 -11.54 37.00 -9.06
C PHE A 619 -11.75 38.18 -8.12
N GLY A 620 -10.66 38.76 -7.62
CA GLY A 620 -10.70 39.98 -6.80
C GLY A 620 -11.35 41.16 -7.52
N ILE A 621 -10.95 41.43 -8.77
CA ILE A 621 -11.50 42.51 -9.59
C ILE A 621 -12.98 42.28 -9.89
N VAL A 622 -13.37 41.06 -10.28
CA VAL A 622 -14.77 40.69 -10.56
C VAL A 622 -15.64 40.91 -9.31
N ARG A 623 -15.15 40.48 -8.15
CA ARG A 623 -15.87 40.63 -6.87
C ARG A 623 -16.01 42.11 -6.49
N VAL A 624 -15.00 42.93 -6.71
CA VAL A 624 -15.07 44.38 -6.48
C VAL A 624 -16.05 45.07 -7.43
N ARG A 625 -16.07 44.65 -8.72
CA ARG A 625 -17.02 45.21 -9.72
C ARG A 625 -18.46 44.82 -9.42
N LEU A 626 -18.71 43.56 -9.00
CA LEU A 626 -20.06 43.10 -8.61
C LEU A 626 -20.57 43.92 -7.39
N ARG A 627 -19.73 44.14 -6.37
CA ARG A 627 -20.09 44.98 -5.22
C ARG A 627 -20.38 46.45 -5.57
N LYS A 628 -19.73 47.00 -6.62
CA LYS A 628 -20.01 48.38 -7.08
C LYS A 628 -21.33 48.50 -7.87
N LYS A 629 -21.88 47.37 -8.38
CA LYS A 629 -23.20 47.36 -9.06
C LYS A 629 -24.37 47.19 -8.07
N GLU A 630 -24.12 46.72 -6.86
CA GLU A 630 -25.16 46.55 -5.81
C GLU A 630 -25.31 47.77 -4.89
N ASN A 631 -24.39 48.74 -5.00
CA ASN A 631 -24.49 50.07 -4.38
C ASN A 631 -24.76 51.15 -5.44
#